data_67695bf5c96ec4678e01ad8a38309223
#
_entry.id   67695bf5c96ec4678e01ad8a38309223
#
_cell.length_a   1.000
_cell.length_b   1.000
_cell.length_c   1.000
_cell.angle_alpha   90.00
_cell.angle_beta   90.00
_cell.angle_gamma   90.00
#
_symmetry.space_group_name_H-M   'P 1'
#
loop_
_entity.id
_entity.type
_entity.pdbx_description
1 polymer ?
#
loop_
_entity_poly.entity_id
_entity_poly.type
_entity_poly.pdbx_seq_one_letter_code
_entity_poly.pdbx_strand_id
1 'polypeptide(L)'
;HVRSRRQRQMCIRDRDYHKQQKKLATVTAVQPVGRFGKFDIREGIIKNFQEKSSGDGNWVNGGFFVLEPDVIDYIQNDDTSWEGEPLEKLSKEQNISAFKHTGFYQPMDTLRDKIFLNELWKSGNAPWCSWK
;
A
#
# COMPACT_ATOMS: atom_id res chain seq x y z
N HIS A 1 -2.11 -14.13 -18.66
CA HIS A 1 -3.43 -13.49 -18.49
C HIS A 1 -4.08 -13.72 -17.13
N VAL A 2 -3.48 -14.53 -16.27
CA VAL A 2 -3.99 -14.83 -14.93
C VAL A 2 -3.57 -13.78 -13.89
N ARG A 3 -2.51 -13.00 -14.16
CA ARG A 3 -2.16 -11.78 -13.39
C ARG A 3 -3.35 -10.83 -13.18
N SER A 4 -4.37 -10.96 -14.05
CA SER A 4 -5.43 -9.97 -14.12
C SER A 4 -6.55 -10.15 -13.10
N ARG A 5 -6.81 -11.35 -12.54
CA ARG A 5 -8.01 -11.55 -11.71
C ARG A 5 -7.92 -10.93 -10.32
N ARG A 6 -6.82 -11.09 -9.58
CA ARG A 6 -6.67 -10.42 -8.27
C ARG A 6 -6.40 -8.93 -8.40
N GLN A 7 -5.54 -8.54 -9.34
CA GLN A 7 -5.35 -7.12 -9.65
C GLN A 7 -6.66 -6.50 -10.15
N ARG A 8 -7.44 -7.18 -10.98
CA ARG A 8 -8.77 -6.70 -11.40
C ARG A 8 -9.73 -6.58 -10.22
N GLN A 9 -9.77 -7.54 -9.32
CA GLN A 9 -10.65 -7.46 -8.13
C GLN A 9 -10.24 -6.34 -7.20
N MET A 10 -8.95 -6.12 -7.01
CA MET A 10 -8.43 -5.01 -6.23
C MET A 10 -8.78 -3.69 -6.91
N CYS A 11 -8.47 -3.54 -8.20
CA CYS A 11 -8.79 -2.35 -8.99
C CYS A 11 -10.30 -2.08 -9.09
N ILE A 12 -11.15 -3.11 -9.14
CA ILE A 12 -12.60 -2.93 -9.14
C ILE A 12 -13.07 -2.40 -7.79
N ARG A 13 -12.60 -2.95 -6.69
CA ARG A 13 -12.95 -2.52 -5.33
C ARG A 13 -12.49 -1.09 -5.05
N ASP A 14 -11.24 -0.77 -5.41
CA ASP A 14 -10.69 0.57 -5.26
C ASP A 14 -11.49 1.59 -6.07
N ARG A 15 -11.84 1.24 -7.30
CA ARG A 15 -12.62 2.09 -8.19
C ARG A 15 -14.04 2.32 -7.67
N ASP A 16 -14.72 1.27 -7.20
CA ASP A 16 -16.05 1.39 -6.63
C ASP A 16 -16.05 2.24 -5.36
N TYR A 17 -15.06 2.01 -4.49
CA TYR A 17 -14.83 2.84 -3.31
C TYR A 17 -14.56 4.29 -3.68
N HIS A 18 -13.70 4.55 -4.67
CA HIS A 18 -13.39 5.89 -5.15
C HIS A 18 -14.64 6.65 -5.59
N LYS A 19 -15.51 6.00 -6.37
CA LYS A 19 -16.78 6.60 -6.81
C LYS A 19 -17.70 6.96 -5.64
N GLN A 20 -17.69 6.16 -4.58
CA GLN A 20 -18.50 6.41 -3.38
C GLN A 20 -17.96 7.59 -2.58
N GLN A 21 -16.66 7.77 -2.53
CA GLN A 21 -16.00 8.82 -1.74
C GLN A 21 -16.14 10.22 -2.35
N LYS A 22 -16.37 10.32 -3.65
CA LYS A 22 -16.49 11.60 -4.38
C LYS A 22 -15.30 12.55 -4.15
N LYS A 23 -14.10 11.99 -4.10
CA LYS A 23 -12.84 12.72 -3.99
C LYS A 23 -12.09 12.70 -5.32
N LEU A 24 -11.11 13.58 -5.49
CA LEU A 24 -10.31 13.64 -6.73
C LEU A 24 -9.34 12.48 -6.84
N ALA A 25 -8.88 11.94 -5.73
CA ALA A 25 -7.97 10.81 -5.70
C ALA A 25 -8.32 9.80 -4.62
N THR A 26 -7.99 8.55 -4.85
CA THR A 26 -8.01 7.48 -3.84
C THR A 26 -6.71 6.71 -3.91
N VAL A 27 -6.05 6.54 -2.80
CA VAL A 27 -4.83 5.73 -2.66
C VAL A 27 -5.16 4.41 -1.97
N THR A 28 -4.56 3.33 -2.45
CA THR A 28 -4.61 2.06 -1.73
C THR A 28 -3.63 2.12 -0.56
N ALA A 29 -4.18 2.09 0.64
CA ALA A 29 -3.41 2.02 1.88
C ALA A 29 -3.20 0.57 2.29
N VAL A 30 -1.98 0.23 2.65
CA VAL A 30 -1.58 -1.11 3.06
C VAL A 30 -0.87 -1.09 4.41
N GLN A 31 -0.87 -2.23 5.09
CA GLN A 31 -0.09 -2.43 6.30
C GLN A 31 1.01 -3.46 5.99
N PRO A 32 2.24 -3.01 5.73
CA PRO A 32 3.34 -3.92 5.49
C PRO A 32 3.62 -4.74 6.74
N VAL A 33 4.04 -5.99 6.57
CA VAL A 33 4.53 -6.81 7.67
C VAL A 33 5.75 -6.13 8.28
N GLY A 34 5.72 -5.87 9.58
CA GLY A 34 6.86 -5.27 10.29
C GLY A 34 8.12 -6.09 10.06
N ARG A 35 9.19 -5.45 9.56
CA ARG A 35 10.47 -6.12 9.31
C ARG A 35 11.33 -6.23 10.56
N PHE A 36 11.02 -5.42 11.58
CA PHE A 36 11.80 -5.29 12.81
C PHE A 36 10.88 -5.32 14.03
N GLY A 37 11.36 -5.92 15.10
CA GLY A 37 10.72 -5.82 16.41
C GLY A 37 10.82 -4.39 16.95
N LYS A 38 9.86 -4.00 17.77
CA LYS A 38 9.87 -2.73 18.48
C LYS A 38 10.42 -2.89 19.89
N PHE A 39 11.23 -1.93 20.29
CA PHE A 39 11.68 -1.79 21.67
C PHE A 39 11.00 -0.59 22.32
N ASP A 40 10.49 -0.78 23.52
CA ASP A 40 10.21 0.32 24.44
C ASP A 40 11.45 0.53 25.30
N ILE A 41 12.17 1.62 25.03
CA ILE A 41 13.42 1.96 25.73
C ILE A 41 13.14 3.10 26.69
N ARG A 42 13.38 2.85 27.99
CA ARG A 42 13.31 3.86 29.04
C ARG A 42 14.60 3.87 29.84
N GLU A 43 15.24 5.03 29.94
CA GLU A 43 16.51 5.21 30.66
C GLU A 43 17.62 4.24 30.21
N GLY A 44 17.68 3.95 28.90
CA GLY A 44 18.64 3.02 28.31
C GLY A 44 18.32 1.53 28.55
N ILE A 45 17.19 1.21 29.18
CA ILE A 45 16.77 -0.17 29.46
C ILE A 45 15.59 -0.53 28.56
N ILE A 46 15.67 -1.71 27.92
CA ILE A 46 14.56 -2.28 27.16
C ILE A 46 13.51 -2.80 28.12
N LYS A 47 12.37 -2.11 28.20
CA LYS A 47 11.24 -2.48 29.06
C LYS A 47 10.28 -3.45 28.41
N ASN A 48 10.16 -3.39 27.08
CA ASN A 48 9.29 -4.27 26.34
C ASN A 48 9.86 -4.54 24.96
N PHE A 49 9.71 -5.78 24.50
CA PHE A 49 10.02 -6.20 23.16
C PHE A 49 8.75 -6.75 22.51
N GLN A 50 8.33 -6.14 21.42
CA GLN A 50 7.26 -6.68 20.59
C GLN A 50 7.87 -7.23 19.32
N GLU A 51 7.69 -8.53 19.12
CA GLU A 51 8.02 -9.14 17.85
C GLU A 51 7.08 -8.67 16.76
N LYS A 52 7.50 -8.81 15.49
CA LYS A 52 6.77 -8.38 14.31
C LYS A 52 5.30 -8.77 14.38
N SER A 53 4.42 -7.84 14.64
CA SER A 53 3.00 -8.03 14.38
C SER A 53 2.70 -7.58 12.95
N SER A 54 1.87 -8.32 12.23
CA SER A 54 1.27 -7.83 11.01
C SER A 54 0.43 -6.59 11.35
N GLY A 55 0.87 -5.44 10.86
CA GLY A 55 0.17 -4.19 11.03
C GLY A 55 0.41 -3.52 12.37
N ASP A 56 1.45 -2.74 12.45
CA ASP A 56 1.70 -1.77 13.53
C ASP A 56 0.62 -0.69 13.68
N GLY A 57 -0.55 -0.88 13.09
CA GLY A 57 -1.58 0.13 13.00
C GLY A 57 -1.28 1.25 12.00
N ASN A 58 -0.09 1.30 11.45
CA ASN A 58 0.29 2.32 10.48
C ASN A 58 -0.04 1.89 9.06
N TRP A 59 -0.86 2.69 8.41
CA TRP A 59 -1.16 2.56 6.99
C TRP A 59 -0.14 3.32 6.17
N VAL A 60 0.37 2.69 5.12
CA VAL A 60 1.32 3.29 4.20
C VAL A 60 0.79 3.26 2.76
N ASN A 61 1.37 4.10 1.92
CA ASN A 61 1.06 4.14 0.50
C ASN A 61 1.41 2.81 -0.17
N GLY A 62 0.41 2.13 -0.71
CA GLY A 62 0.56 0.87 -1.45
C GLY A 62 0.94 1.04 -2.91
N GLY A 63 1.06 2.27 -3.40
CA GLY A 63 1.47 2.57 -4.76
C GLY A 63 0.38 2.47 -5.83
N PHE A 64 -0.87 2.22 -5.44
CA PHE A 64 -2.02 2.16 -6.36
C PHE A 64 -2.95 3.34 -6.12
N PHE A 65 -3.32 4.01 -7.20
CA PHE A 65 -4.18 5.19 -7.16
C PHE A 65 -5.33 5.08 -8.15
N VAL A 66 -6.49 5.57 -7.75
CA VAL A 66 -7.60 5.90 -8.65
C VAL A 66 -7.73 7.41 -8.66
N LEU A 67 -7.69 8.00 -9.83
CA LEU A 67 -7.62 9.45 -10.02
C LEU A 67 -8.75 9.92 -10.93
N GLU A 68 -9.37 11.03 -10.54
CA GLU A 68 -10.23 11.79 -11.47
C GLU A 68 -9.36 12.56 -12.47
N PRO A 69 -9.86 12.82 -13.69
CA PRO A 69 -9.11 13.58 -14.70
C PRO A 69 -8.62 14.94 -14.24
N ASP A 70 -9.37 15.62 -13.38
CA ASP A 70 -9.06 16.97 -12.88
C ASP A 70 -7.79 17.00 -12.02
N VAL A 71 -7.28 15.84 -11.59
CA VAL A 71 -6.00 15.71 -10.88
C VAL A 71 -4.84 16.26 -11.72
N ILE A 72 -4.96 16.27 -13.05
CA ILE A 72 -3.92 16.81 -13.93
C ILE A 72 -3.58 18.28 -13.60
N ASP A 73 -4.53 19.04 -13.10
CA ASP A 73 -4.33 20.45 -12.73
C ASP A 73 -3.38 20.65 -11.54
N TYR A 74 -3.12 19.58 -10.78
CA TYR A 74 -2.16 19.59 -9.68
C TYR A 74 -0.72 19.33 -10.13
N ILE A 75 -0.54 18.91 -11.37
CA ILE A 75 0.77 18.63 -11.98
C ILE A 75 1.19 19.86 -12.78
N GLN A 76 2.27 20.51 -12.36
CA GLN A 76 2.73 21.77 -12.97
C GLN A 76 3.52 21.54 -14.27
N ASN A 77 4.34 20.50 -14.29
CA ASN A 77 5.23 20.18 -15.41
C ASN A 77 5.70 18.71 -15.33
N ASP A 78 6.51 18.30 -16.29
CA ASP A 78 7.03 16.93 -16.40
C ASP A 78 7.98 16.54 -15.25
N ASP A 79 8.55 17.52 -14.55
CA ASP A 79 9.45 17.28 -13.40
C ASP A 79 8.69 17.13 -12.09
N THR A 80 7.36 17.33 -12.09
CA THR A 80 6.53 17.21 -10.91
C THR A 80 6.34 15.76 -10.50
N SER A 81 6.85 15.39 -9.32
CA SER A 81 6.58 14.07 -8.74
C SER A 81 5.14 13.98 -8.22
N TRP A 82 4.40 12.99 -8.67
CA TRP A 82 3.02 12.74 -8.21
C TRP A 82 2.94 12.58 -6.68
N GLU A 83 3.87 11.85 -6.10
CA GLU A 83 3.90 11.57 -4.65
C GLU A 83 4.46 12.72 -3.80
N GLY A 84 4.83 13.83 -4.42
CA GLY A 84 5.26 15.06 -3.75
C GLY A 84 4.13 16.06 -3.57
N GLU A 85 4.35 17.27 -4.10
CA GLU A 85 3.45 18.42 -3.97
C GLU A 85 1.99 18.14 -4.33
N PRO A 86 1.65 17.42 -5.43
CA PRO A 86 0.27 17.13 -5.77
C PRO A 86 -0.49 16.39 -4.67
N LEU A 87 0.11 15.34 -4.09
CA LEU A 87 -0.53 14.59 -3.00
C LEU A 87 -0.64 15.41 -1.71
N GLU A 88 0.36 16.21 -1.39
CA GLU A 88 0.32 17.10 -0.23
C GLU A 88 -0.81 18.12 -0.35
N LYS A 89 -0.97 18.71 -1.52
CA LYS A 89 -2.04 19.67 -1.79
C LYS A 89 -3.43 19.03 -1.72
N LEU A 90 -3.61 17.88 -2.37
CA LEU A 90 -4.85 17.10 -2.29
C LEU A 90 -5.19 16.71 -0.85
N SER A 91 -4.18 16.35 -0.06
CA SER A 91 -4.36 16.02 1.36
C SER A 91 -4.81 17.23 2.18
N LYS A 92 -4.19 18.38 1.99
CA LYS A 92 -4.58 19.65 2.67
C LYS A 92 -5.99 20.08 2.32
N GLU A 93 -6.40 19.87 1.08
CA GLU A 93 -7.76 20.16 0.59
C GLU A 93 -8.79 19.09 0.96
N GLN A 94 -8.36 17.99 1.60
CA GLN A 94 -9.20 16.83 1.92
C GLN A 94 -9.86 16.19 0.69
N ASN A 95 -9.16 16.23 -0.44
CA ASN A 95 -9.59 15.67 -1.74
C ASN A 95 -8.97 14.32 -2.08
N ILE A 96 -8.37 13.65 -1.11
CA ILE A 96 -7.85 12.31 -1.24
C ILE A 96 -8.49 11.39 -0.21
N SER A 97 -8.89 10.20 -0.63
CA SER A 97 -9.38 9.13 0.25
C SER A 97 -8.41 7.95 0.25
N ALA A 98 -8.50 7.13 1.26
CA ALA A 98 -7.68 5.92 1.39
C ALA A 98 -8.57 4.68 1.36
N PHE A 99 -8.31 3.78 0.41
CA PHE A 99 -8.88 2.44 0.40
C PHE A 99 -7.97 1.50 1.20
N LYS A 100 -8.45 0.99 2.30
CA LYS A 100 -7.69 0.09 3.19
C LYS A 100 -7.69 -1.33 2.64
N HIS A 101 -6.53 -1.76 2.12
CA HIS A 101 -6.34 -3.14 1.67
C HIS A 101 -5.82 -3.99 2.83
N THR A 102 -6.62 -4.97 3.24
CA THR A 102 -6.30 -5.88 4.35
C THR A 102 -5.76 -7.24 3.90
N GLY A 103 -5.67 -7.46 2.59
CA GLY A 103 -5.13 -8.69 2.02
C GLY A 103 -3.60 -8.70 1.98
N PHE A 104 -3.06 -9.74 1.35
CA PHE A 104 -1.62 -9.89 1.17
C PHE A 104 -1.05 -8.74 0.34
N TYR A 105 -0.02 -8.11 0.88
CA TYR A 105 0.80 -7.11 0.21
C TYR A 105 2.27 -7.34 0.56
N GLN A 106 3.12 -7.49 -0.44
CA GLN A 106 4.56 -7.66 -0.28
C GLN A 106 5.29 -6.99 -1.44
N PRO A 107 5.98 -5.87 -1.22
CA PRO A 107 6.86 -5.29 -2.22
C PRO A 107 8.09 -6.16 -2.43
N MET A 108 8.68 -6.08 -3.61
CA MET A 108 9.92 -6.79 -3.96
C MET A 108 11.03 -5.77 -4.22
N ASP A 109 11.50 -5.12 -3.17
CA ASP A 109 12.51 -4.07 -3.27
C ASP A 109 13.92 -4.57 -2.94
N THR A 110 14.00 -5.69 -2.23
CA THR A 110 15.27 -6.28 -1.77
C THR A 110 15.41 -7.73 -2.21
N LEU A 111 16.65 -8.24 -2.19
CA LEU A 111 16.93 -9.65 -2.45
C LEU A 111 16.17 -10.57 -1.45
N ARG A 112 16.04 -10.14 -0.21
CA ARG A 112 15.28 -10.86 0.82
C ARG A 112 13.81 -10.99 0.44
N ASP A 113 13.21 -9.93 -0.07
CA ASP A 113 11.82 -9.94 -0.53
C ASP A 113 11.63 -10.92 -1.70
N LYS A 114 12.59 -10.93 -2.64
CA LYS A 114 12.59 -11.87 -3.77
C LYS A 114 12.68 -13.32 -3.29
N ILE A 115 13.58 -13.62 -2.35
CA ILE A 115 13.73 -14.96 -1.78
C ILE A 115 12.44 -15.41 -1.10
N PHE A 116 11.86 -14.55 -0.27
CA PHE A 116 10.60 -14.81 0.43
C PHE A 116 9.45 -15.10 -0.55
N LEU A 117 9.28 -14.28 -1.58
CA LEU A 117 8.25 -14.50 -2.60
C LEU A 117 8.46 -15.80 -3.38
N ASN A 118 9.72 -16.14 -3.70
CA ASN A 118 10.05 -17.41 -4.37
C ASN A 118 9.76 -18.62 -3.48
N GLU A 119 10.02 -18.53 -2.19
CA GLU A 119 9.71 -19.61 -1.24
C GLU A 119 8.19 -19.84 -1.15
N LEU A 120 7.41 -18.76 -1.07
CA LEU A 120 5.95 -18.84 -1.10
C LEU A 120 5.45 -19.51 -2.39
N TRP A 121 6.06 -19.19 -3.53
CA TRP A 121 5.71 -19.80 -4.82
C TRP A 121 6.03 -21.28 -4.84
N LYS A 122 7.26 -21.67 -4.48
CA LYS A 122 7.74 -23.05 -4.48
C LYS A 122 6.98 -23.96 -3.52
N SER A 123 6.56 -23.44 -2.38
CA SER A 123 5.77 -24.18 -1.39
C SER A 123 4.30 -24.32 -1.75
N GLY A 124 3.84 -23.70 -2.83
CA GLY A 124 2.43 -23.69 -3.23
C GLY A 124 1.53 -22.79 -2.35
N ASN A 125 2.11 -22.02 -1.45
CA ASN A 125 1.41 -21.14 -0.51
C ASN A 125 1.34 -19.67 -0.96
N ALA A 126 1.60 -19.41 -2.25
CA ALA A 126 1.59 -18.06 -2.79
C ALA A 126 0.17 -17.45 -2.73
N PRO A 127 -0.05 -16.41 -1.88
CA PRO A 127 -1.40 -15.86 -1.69
C PRO A 127 -1.97 -15.18 -2.93
N TRP A 128 -1.11 -14.79 -3.87
CA TRP A 128 -1.51 -14.20 -5.15
C TRP A 128 -1.92 -15.23 -6.20
N CYS A 129 -1.64 -16.50 -5.97
CA CYS A 129 -2.00 -17.59 -6.87
C CYS A 129 -3.42 -18.05 -6.58
N SER A 130 -4.39 -17.49 -7.28
CA SER A 130 -5.81 -17.86 -7.15
C SER A 130 -6.27 -18.94 -8.13
N TRP A 131 -5.36 -19.43 -8.94
CA TRP A 131 -5.60 -20.51 -9.91
C TRP A 131 -4.79 -21.74 -9.51
N LYS A 132 -5.45 -22.82 -9.40
CA LYS A 132 -4.84 -24.14 -9.30
C LYS A 132 -5.36 -24.99 -10.43
#